data_3d9a7f0e98fc353342bac9ec5808153c
#
_entry.id   3d9a7f0e98fc353342bac9ec5808153c
#
_cell.length_a   1.000
_cell.length_b   1.000
_cell.length_c   1.000
_cell.angle_alpha   90.00
_cell.angle_beta   90.00
_cell.angle_gamma   90.00
#
_symmetry.space_group_name_H-M   'P 1'
#
loop_
_entity.id
_entity.type
_entity.pdbx_description
1 polymer ?
#
loop_
_entity_poly.entity_id
_entity_poly.type
_entity_poly.pdbx_seq_one_letter_code
_entity_poly.pdbx_strand_id
1 'polypeptide(L)'
;HRDSETPGSAEETDESATLQLETRNPILENRVFMEGAYTGPEFTDEEIQSELEASGLTYEWHSSRGLTRRAAQDIADGAVVGWFQGRMEFGPRALGNRSIVVDPRRGDMKDILNDRIKKREPFRPFAPSILAEHVGEYFEQTHPAPTMLMVYRVREEKRAEIPAVTHVDGSGRLQTVSREVNSLYYQLISDFHELTGVPVVLNTSFNENEPIVCSPREAIDCFLKTRMDVLYVGNYGVRRT
;
A
#
# COMPACT_ATOMS: atom_id res chain seq x y z
N HIS A 1 -0.41 -91.41 15.17
CA HIS A 1 -1.49 -90.85 16.02
C HIS A 1 -1.43 -89.34 16.11
N ARG A 2 -2.43 -88.89 15.53
CA ARG A 2 -3.25 -87.67 15.90
C ARG A 2 -2.60 -86.35 15.63
N ASP A 3 -3.03 -85.69 14.63
CA ASP A 3 -4.17 -84.78 14.57
C ASP A 3 -3.73 -83.45 15.30
N SER A 4 -3.74 -82.38 14.80
CA SER A 4 -4.59 -81.69 13.85
C SER A 4 -4.53 -80.21 14.25
N GLU A 5 -4.93 -79.44 13.33
CA GLU A 5 -5.55 -78.13 13.48
C GLU A 5 -4.61 -76.93 13.54
N THR A 6 -4.53 -76.38 12.38
CA THR A 6 -4.32 -74.92 12.18
C THR A 6 -5.52 -74.15 12.67
N PRO A 7 -5.35 -73.05 13.28
CA PRO A 7 -6.34 -71.99 13.09
C PRO A 7 -5.72 -70.69 12.57
N GLY A 8 -6.36 -70.21 11.60
CA GLY A 8 -6.89 -68.87 11.55
C GLY A 8 -5.89 -67.77 11.24
N SER A 9 -5.87 -67.40 9.98
CA SER A 9 -5.47 -66.10 9.50
C SER A 9 -6.18 -65.00 10.32
N ALA A 10 -5.44 -64.29 11.15
CA ALA A 10 -5.90 -63.01 11.66
C ALA A 10 -5.61 -61.96 10.59
N GLU A 11 -6.65 -61.39 10.06
CA GLU A 11 -6.62 -60.18 9.28
C GLU A 11 -6.02 -59.09 10.18
N GLU A 12 -4.78 -58.69 9.90
CA GLU A 12 -4.25 -57.41 10.34
C GLU A 12 -5.00 -56.31 9.60
N THR A 13 -6.02 -55.76 10.24
CA THR A 13 -6.61 -54.49 9.83
C THR A 13 -5.57 -53.44 10.01
N ASP A 14 -5.10 -52.92 8.87
CA ASP A 14 -4.27 -51.71 8.77
C ASP A 14 -5.09 -50.50 9.25
N GLU A 15 -5.05 -50.25 10.56
CA GLU A 15 -5.48 -48.98 11.18
C GLU A 15 -4.36 -47.96 11.23
N SER A 16 -3.70 -47.73 10.11
CA SER A 16 -2.96 -46.49 9.90
C SER A 16 -3.87 -45.44 9.27
N ALA A 17 -5.06 -45.26 9.81
CA ALA A 17 -5.82 -44.05 9.60
C ALA A 17 -5.05 -42.89 10.24
N THR A 18 -4.23 -42.24 9.43
CA THR A 18 -3.57 -40.97 9.74
C THR A 18 -4.64 -40.01 10.18
N LEU A 19 -4.73 -39.82 11.50
CA LEU A 19 -5.53 -38.76 12.09
C LEU A 19 -4.87 -37.46 11.67
N GLN A 20 -5.23 -36.92 10.52
CA GLN A 20 -5.00 -35.52 10.20
C GLN A 20 -5.88 -34.73 11.18
N LEU A 21 -5.31 -34.49 12.35
CA LEU A 21 -5.78 -33.45 13.23
C LEU A 21 -5.63 -32.14 12.45
N GLU A 22 -6.65 -31.80 11.68
CA GLU A 22 -6.93 -30.43 11.37
C GLU A 22 -7.14 -29.74 12.71
N THR A 23 -6.07 -29.22 13.27
CA THR A 23 -6.13 -28.28 14.37
C THR A 23 -6.68 -26.96 13.83
N ARG A 24 -7.95 -26.94 13.46
CA ARG A 24 -8.74 -25.72 13.37
C ARG A 24 -8.76 -25.16 14.78
N ASN A 25 -7.89 -24.21 15.04
CA ASN A 25 -7.88 -23.49 16.29
C ASN A 25 -9.06 -22.49 16.23
N PRO A 26 -10.20 -22.73 16.91
CA PRO A 26 -11.36 -21.86 16.86
C PRO A 26 -11.09 -20.44 17.39
N ILE A 27 -9.96 -20.24 18.08
CA ILE A 27 -9.46 -18.93 18.49
C ILE A 27 -8.91 -18.16 17.29
N LEU A 28 -8.49 -18.84 16.21
CA LEU A 28 -8.01 -18.19 14.98
C LEU A 28 -9.18 -17.82 14.05
N GLU A 29 -10.31 -18.51 14.12
CA GLU A 29 -11.51 -18.18 13.33
C GLU A 29 -12.25 -16.93 13.83
N ASN A 30 -12.08 -16.56 15.11
CA ASN A 30 -12.61 -15.33 15.71
C ASN A 30 -11.56 -14.24 15.90
N ARG A 31 -10.36 -14.39 15.37
CA ARG A 31 -9.50 -13.23 15.18
C ARG A 31 -10.19 -12.38 14.11
N VAL A 32 -10.85 -11.33 14.56
CA VAL A 32 -11.00 -10.11 13.77
C VAL A 32 -9.58 -9.70 13.44
N PHE A 33 -9.04 -10.26 12.36
CA PHE A 33 -7.92 -9.61 11.69
C PHE A 33 -8.45 -8.20 11.49
N MET A 34 -7.78 -7.20 12.04
CA MET A 34 -8.02 -5.83 11.63
C MET A 34 -7.75 -5.84 10.14
N GLU A 35 -8.81 -6.06 9.36
CA GLU A 35 -8.77 -6.02 7.91
C GLU A 35 -8.44 -4.58 7.52
N GLY A 36 -7.15 -4.29 7.53
CA GLY A 36 -6.59 -2.98 7.32
C GLY A 36 -6.53 -2.12 8.59
N ALA A 37 -5.52 -1.28 8.65
CA ALA A 37 -5.31 -0.31 9.71
C ALA A 37 -6.22 0.95 9.57
N TYR A 38 -7.25 0.91 8.72
CA TYR A 38 -8.08 2.08 8.33
C TYR A 38 -9.25 2.30 9.30
N THR A 39 -8.95 2.65 10.53
CA THR A 39 -9.93 2.82 11.61
C THR A 39 -10.04 4.27 12.11
N GLY A 40 -9.26 5.18 11.55
CA GLY A 40 -9.25 6.58 11.91
C GLY A 40 -10.40 7.39 11.28
N PRO A 41 -10.36 8.74 11.38
CA PRO A 41 -11.41 9.60 10.87
C PRO A 41 -11.54 9.51 9.35
N GLU A 42 -12.77 9.74 8.89
CA GLU A 42 -13.19 9.85 7.51
C GLU A 42 -14.03 11.12 7.36
N PHE A 43 -14.04 11.69 6.19
CA PHE A 43 -14.72 12.94 5.88
C PHE A 43 -15.60 12.79 4.65
N THR A 44 -16.75 13.46 4.63
CA THR A 44 -17.66 13.47 3.50
C THR A 44 -17.16 14.42 2.39
N ASP A 45 -17.70 14.27 1.19
CA ASP A 45 -17.39 15.17 0.08
C ASP A 45 -17.79 16.62 0.40
N GLU A 46 -18.89 16.85 1.14
CA GLU A 46 -19.34 18.17 1.56
C GLU A 46 -18.38 18.83 2.56
N GLU A 47 -17.87 18.07 3.52
CA GLU A 47 -16.85 18.56 4.47
C GLU A 47 -15.56 18.94 3.75
N ILE A 48 -15.12 18.10 2.81
CA ILE A 48 -13.92 18.35 2.01
C ILE A 48 -14.11 19.58 1.12
N GLN A 49 -15.25 19.69 0.45
CA GLN A 49 -15.56 20.82 -0.41
C GLN A 49 -15.59 22.13 0.37
N SER A 50 -16.19 22.14 1.56
CA SER A 50 -16.22 23.32 2.44
C SER A 50 -14.82 23.81 2.79
N GLU A 51 -13.88 22.91 3.08
CA GLU A 51 -12.49 23.27 3.36
C GLU A 51 -11.74 23.80 2.11
N LEU A 52 -12.03 23.22 0.94
CA LEU A 52 -11.48 23.71 -0.33
C LEU A 52 -11.96 25.12 -0.67
N GLU A 53 -13.26 25.38 -0.52
CA GLU A 53 -13.86 26.71 -0.73
C GLU A 53 -13.28 27.74 0.25
N ALA A 54 -13.14 27.38 1.52
CA ALA A 54 -12.53 28.24 2.54
C ALA A 54 -11.05 28.55 2.26
N SER A 55 -10.35 27.67 1.55
CA SER A 55 -8.95 27.87 1.16
C SER A 55 -8.78 28.77 -0.07
N GLY A 56 -9.84 29.00 -0.84
CA GLY A 56 -9.81 29.76 -2.09
C GLY A 56 -9.10 29.03 -3.25
N LEU A 57 -8.86 27.74 -3.13
CA LEU A 57 -8.23 26.93 -4.16
C LEU A 57 -9.22 26.56 -5.27
N THR A 58 -8.74 26.54 -6.50
CA THR A 58 -9.51 25.97 -7.64
C THR A 58 -9.37 24.45 -7.59
N TYR A 59 -10.48 23.76 -7.71
CA TYR A 59 -10.53 22.30 -7.70
C TYR A 59 -11.45 21.74 -8.80
N GLU A 60 -11.21 20.49 -9.15
CA GLU A 60 -12.04 19.72 -10.10
C GLU A 60 -12.61 18.50 -9.38
N TRP A 61 -13.88 18.19 -9.62
CA TRP A 61 -14.49 16.96 -9.12
C TRP A 61 -14.27 15.80 -10.09
N HIS A 62 -13.99 14.62 -9.56
CA HIS A 62 -13.78 13.40 -10.33
C HIS A 62 -14.66 12.26 -9.77
N SER A 63 -15.21 11.42 -10.66
CA SER A 63 -15.70 10.11 -10.23
C SER A 63 -14.54 9.25 -9.73
N SER A 64 -14.80 8.25 -8.87
CA SER A 64 -13.74 7.38 -8.31
C SER A 64 -12.83 6.78 -9.40
N ARG A 65 -13.39 6.34 -10.53
CA ARG A 65 -12.62 5.81 -11.67
C ARG A 65 -11.82 6.90 -12.41
N GLY A 66 -12.41 8.09 -12.55
CA GLY A 66 -11.72 9.25 -13.13
C GLY A 66 -10.56 9.71 -12.26
N LEU A 67 -10.77 9.72 -10.94
CA LEU A 67 -9.79 10.10 -9.94
C LEU A 67 -8.52 9.22 -10.01
N THR A 68 -8.68 7.88 -9.95
CA THR A 68 -7.54 6.95 -9.94
C THR A 68 -6.76 6.99 -11.24
N ARG A 69 -7.44 7.05 -12.39
CA ARG A 69 -6.81 7.19 -13.71
C ARG A 69 -6.03 8.50 -13.84
N ARG A 70 -6.62 9.60 -13.37
CA ARG A 70 -5.96 10.90 -13.44
C ARG A 70 -4.76 10.96 -12.53
N ALA A 71 -4.89 10.48 -11.30
CA ALA A 71 -3.78 10.42 -10.34
C ALA A 71 -2.66 9.49 -10.84
N ALA A 72 -2.99 8.34 -11.41
CA ALA A 72 -2.00 7.43 -12.01
C ALA A 72 -1.23 8.09 -13.16
N GLN A 73 -1.93 8.85 -14.02
CA GLN A 73 -1.29 9.60 -15.10
C GLN A 73 -0.35 10.67 -14.56
N ASP A 74 -0.79 11.45 -13.56
CA ASP A 74 0.07 12.47 -12.94
C ASP A 74 1.32 11.86 -12.31
N ILE A 75 1.18 10.72 -11.62
CA ILE A 75 2.32 9.98 -11.07
C ILE A 75 3.26 9.52 -12.20
N ALA A 76 2.72 8.95 -13.27
CA ALA A 76 3.50 8.47 -14.41
C ALA A 76 4.23 9.60 -15.15
N ASP A 77 3.66 10.80 -15.16
CA ASP A 77 4.24 12.03 -15.70
C ASP A 77 5.29 12.67 -14.76
N GLY A 78 5.48 12.08 -13.57
CA GLY A 78 6.49 12.48 -12.59
C GLY A 78 6.04 13.53 -11.58
N ALA A 79 4.74 13.75 -11.42
CA ALA A 79 4.21 14.67 -10.41
C ALA A 79 4.36 14.09 -8.99
N VAL A 80 4.54 14.98 -8.02
CA VAL A 80 4.43 14.67 -6.58
C VAL A 80 2.98 14.83 -6.17
N VAL A 81 2.32 13.73 -5.89
CA VAL A 81 0.88 13.65 -5.64
C VAL A 81 0.60 13.48 -4.16
N GLY A 82 -0.11 14.44 -3.55
CA GLY A 82 -0.77 14.27 -2.25
C GLY A 82 -2.05 13.46 -2.43
N TRP A 83 -2.20 12.38 -1.64
CA TRP A 83 -3.32 11.44 -1.74
C TRP A 83 -3.99 11.30 -0.38
N PHE A 84 -5.17 11.90 -0.23
CA PHE A 84 -5.96 11.92 1.00
C PHE A 84 -7.34 11.32 0.73
N GLN A 85 -7.56 10.10 1.24
CA GLN A 85 -8.74 9.30 0.89
C GLN A 85 -9.32 8.59 2.12
N GLY A 86 -10.64 8.35 2.14
CA GLY A 86 -11.36 7.52 3.07
C GLY A 86 -10.90 7.61 4.53
N ARG A 87 -10.98 6.50 5.26
CA ARG A 87 -10.55 6.43 6.66
C ARG A 87 -9.04 6.49 6.81
N MET A 88 -8.57 7.32 7.75
CA MET A 88 -7.15 7.39 8.09
C MET A 88 -6.63 6.06 8.63
N GLU A 89 -5.39 5.73 8.31
CA GLU A 89 -4.66 4.60 8.87
C GLU A 89 -4.40 4.80 10.37
N PHE A 90 -4.57 3.75 11.16
CA PHE A 90 -4.10 3.71 12.55
C PHE A 90 -2.64 3.23 12.58
N GLY A 91 -1.77 4.03 13.18
CA GLY A 91 -0.36 3.68 13.33
C GLY A 91 0.60 4.69 12.67
N PRO A 92 1.93 4.42 12.72
CA PRO A 92 2.96 5.39 12.35
C PRO A 92 3.25 5.42 10.84
N ARG A 93 2.50 4.70 10.02
CA ARG A 93 2.75 4.55 8.58
C ARG A 93 1.55 5.01 7.77
N ALA A 94 1.81 5.73 6.69
CA ALA A 94 0.84 5.97 5.65
C ALA A 94 0.73 4.71 4.76
N LEU A 95 -0.48 4.21 4.61
CA LEU A 95 -0.76 2.96 3.90
C LEU A 95 -1.67 3.16 2.67
N GLY A 96 -1.73 4.38 2.14
CA GLY A 96 -2.49 4.69 0.94
C GLY A 96 -3.76 5.51 1.16
N ASN A 97 -4.00 6.05 2.38
CA ASN A 97 -5.10 6.97 2.62
C ASN A 97 -4.63 8.36 3.10
N ARG A 98 -3.44 8.43 3.69
CA ARG A 98 -2.77 9.69 4.07
C ARG A 98 -1.34 9.67 3.54
N SER A 99 -1.21 9.63 2.21
CA SER A 99 0.04 9.34 1.51
C SER A 99 0.47 10.47 0.58
N ILE A 100 1.78 10.56 0.36
CA ILE A 100 2.35 11.19 -0.82
C ILE A 100 2.84 10.07 -1.72
N VAL A 101 2.39 10.08 -2.98
CA VAL A 101 2.63 9.02 -3.95
C VAL A 101 3.38 9.58 -5.16
N VAL A 102 4.43 8.89 -5.58
CA VAL A 102 5.23 9.27 -6.77
C VAL A 102 5.71 8.06 -7.55
N ASP A 103 6.26 8.31 -8.73
CA ASP A 103 6.81 7.30 -9.64
C ASP A 103 8.07 6.65 -9.06
N PRO A 104 8.09 5.34 -8.79
CA PRO A 104 9.25 4.64 -8.27
C PRO A 104 10.34 4.38 -9.32
N ARG A 105 10.03 4.50 -10.62
CA ARG A 105 10.94 4.25 -11.74
C ARG A 105 12.02 5.31 -11.85
N ARG A 106 11.78 6.50 -11.30
CA ARG A 106 12.70 7.63 -11.35
C ARG A 106 13.58 7.67 -10.12
N GLY A 107 14.87 7.42 -10.27
CA GLY A 107 15.85 7.42 -9.17
C GLY A 107 15.99 8.78 -8.48
N ASP A 108 15.77 9.90 -9.22
CA ASP A 108 15.81 11.27 -8.70
C ASP A 108 14.61 11.65 -7.80
N MET A 109 13.54 10.83 -7.77
CA MET A 109 12.39 11.08 -6.90
C MET A 109 12.73 11.11 -5.41
N LYS A 110 13.77 10.38 -4.98
CA LYS A 110 14.28 10.47 -3.59
C LYS A 110 14.73 11.88 -3.25
N ASP A 111 15.52 12.48 -4.12
CA ASP A 111 16.06 13.83 -3.93
C ASP A 111 14.96 14.88 -4.05
N ILE A 112 14.07 14.73 -5.03
CA ILE A 112 12.90 15.58 -5.21
C ILE A 112 12.02 15.60 -3.96
N LEU A 113 11.67 14.43 -3.41
CA LEU A 113 10.85 14.34 -2.20
C LEU A 113 11.56 14.91 -0.96
N ASN A 114 12.86 14.66 -0.82
CA ASN A 114 13.61 15.19 0.31
C ASN A 114 13.78 16.72 0.21
N ASP A 115 14.03 17.26 -0.98
CA ASP A 115 14.17 18.71 -1.19
C ASP A 115 12.82 19.45 -1.11
N ARG A 116 11.80 18.96 -1.82
CA ARG A 116 10.52 19.67 -1.97
C ARG A 116 9.61 19.52 -0.76
N ILE A 117 9.62 18.33 -0.11
CA ILE A 117 8.63 17.96 0.89
C ILE A 117 9.26 17.70 2.26
N LYS A 118 10.18 16.73 2.34
CA LYS A 118 10.60 16.17 3.64
C LYS A 118 11.69 16.97 4.33
N LYS A 119 12.46 17.76 3.60
CA LYS A 119 13.58 18.59 4.12
C LYS A 119 14.46 17.84 5.14
N ARG A 120 14.80 16.59 4.79
CA ARG A 120 15.52 15.67 5.65
C ARG A 120 16.73 15.06 4.94
N GLU A 121 17.51 14.27 5.65
CA GLU A 121 18.73 13.64 5.14
C GLU A 121 18.44 12.71 3.94
N PRO A 122 19.22 12.81 2.84
CA PRO A 122 18.97 12.08 1.59
C PRO A 122 19.08 10.56 1.73
N PHE A 123 19.79 10.05 2.77
CA PHE A 123 19.98 8.62 2.96
C PHE A 123 18.73 7.89 3.49
N ARG A 124 17.70 8.60 3.96
CA ARG A 124 16.46 7.96 4.43
C ARG A 124 15.71 7.34 3.27
N PRO A 125 15.43 6.02 3.33
CA PRO A 125 14.73 5.34 2.25
C PRO A 125 13.24 5.68 2.23
N PHE A 126 12.66 5.51 1.05
CA PHE A 126 11.21 5.51 0.83
C PHE A 126 10.71 4.09 0.61
N ALA A 127 9.41 3.89 0.78
CA ALA A 127 8.79 2.58 0.79
C ALA A 127 8.02 2.30 -0.51
N PRO A 128 8.12 1.07 -1.07
CA PRO A 128 7.25 0.61 -2.14
C PRO A 128 5.87 0.20 -1.60
N SER A 129 4.81 0.56 -2.33
CA SER A 129 3.50 -0.10 -2.27
C SER A 129 3.30 -0.86 -3.56
N ILE A 130 3.00 -2.15 -3.48
CA ILE A 130 2.85 -3.05 -4.63
C ILE A 130 1.48 -3.74 -4.59
N LEU A 131 0.90 -4.04 -5.75
CA LEU A 131 -0.25 -4.94 -5.85
C LEU A 131 0.11 -6.30 -5.28
N ALA A 132 -0.74 -6.86 -4.41
CA ALA A 132 -0.44 -8.08 -3.64
C ALA A 132 -0.09 -9.27 -4.53
N GLU A 133 -0.74 -9.42 -5.68
CA GLU A 133 -0.53 -10.50 -6.65
C GLU A 133 0.82 -10.40 -7.39
N HIS A 134 1.43 -9.22 -7.45
CA HIS A 134 2.70 -8.98 -8.14
C HIS A 134 3.93 -9.03 -7.22
N VAL A 135 3.77 -9.31 -5.92
CA VAL A 135 4.88 -9.32 -4.96
C VAL A 135 6.01 -10.25 -5.41
N GLY A 136 5.68 -11.48 -5.82
CA GLY A 136 6.67 -12.49 -6.24
C GLY A 136 7.47 -12.13 -7.50
N GLU A 137 7.00 -11.17 -8.30
CA GLU A 137 7.72 -10.67 -9.48
C GLU A 137 8.84 -9.70 -9.10
N TYR A 138 8.66 -8.93 -8.03
CA TYR A 138 9.58 -7.87 -7.62
C TYR A 138 10.40 -8.20 -6.39
N PHE A 139 9.92 -9.08 -5.51
CA PHE A 139 10.55 -9.41 -4.23
C PHE A 139 10.81 -10.90 -4.09
N GLU A 140 11.88 -11.25 -3.35
CA GLU A 140 12.21 -12.65 -3.07
C GLU A 140 11.22 -13.28 -2.09
N GLN A 141 10.75 -12.52 -1.09
CA GLN A 141 9.75 -12.94 -0.12
C GLN A 141 8.34 -12.60 -0.65
N THR A 142 7.39 -13.49 -0.43
CA THR A 142 6.02 -13.37 -0.98
C THR A 142 4.93 -13.29 0.07
N HIS A 143 5.28 -13.28 1.36
CA HIS A 143 4.27 -13.15 2.42
C HIS A 143 3.61 -11.77 2.39
N PRO A 144 2.32 -11.65 2.74
CA PRO A 144 1.65 -10.37 2.86
C PRO A 144 2.33 -9.43 3.87
N ALA A 145 2.50 -8.17 3.49
CA ALA A 145 3.06 -7.12 4.33
C ALA A 145 2.20 -5.84 4.28
N PRO A 146 0.91 -5.89 4.66
CA PRO A 146 -0.04 -4.78 4.44
C PRO A 146 0.27 -3.53 5.27
N THR A 147 1.04 -3.65 6.35
CA THR A 147 1.30 -2.57 7.32
C THR A 147 2.69 -1.93 7.19
N MET A 148 3.44 -2.23 6.12
CA MET A 148 4.76 -1.63 5.83
C MET A 148 5.76 -1.81 6.99
N LEU A 149 5.72 -2.98 7.67
CA LEU A 149 6.64 -3.31 8.78
C LEU A 149 7.77 -4.26 8.37
N MET A 150 7.62 -4.96 7.24
CA MET A 150 8.55 -5.96 6.77
C MET A 150 9.49 -5.40 5.70
N VAL A 151 10.75 -5.82 5.77
CA VAL A 151 11.78 -5.48 4.77
C VAL A 151 12.05 -6.72 3.92
N TYR A 152 11.84 -6.58 2.61
CA TYR A 152 12.01 -7.64 1.63
C TYR A 152 13.14 -7.31 0.66
N ARG A 153 13.83 -8.34 0.18
CA ARG A 153 14.84 -8.15 -0.88
C ARG A 153 14.15 -7.94 -2.22
N VAL A 154 14.51 -6.86 -2.88
CA VAL A 154 14.12 -6.61 -4.27
C VAL A 154 14.96 -7.54 -5.16
N ARG A 155 14.31 -8.28 -6.05
CA ARG A 155 14.98 -9.13 -7.04
C ARG A 155 15.98 -8.30 -7.84
N GLU A 156 17.17 -8.85 -8.07
CA GLU A 156 18.28 -8.12 -8.67
C GLU A 156 17.89 -7.49 -10.02
N GLU A 157 17.20 -8.26 -10.86
CA GLU A 157 16.71 -7.86 -12.17
C GLU A 157 15.65 -6.74 -12.13
N LYS A 158 14.99 -6.55 -10.96
CA LYS A 158 13.94 -5.53 -10.77
C LYS A 158 14.41 -4.23 -10.13
N ARG A 159 15.62 -4.20 -9.57
CA ARG A 159 16.14 -3.03 -8.87
C ARG A 159 16.23 -1.79 -9.75
N ALA A 160 16.59 -1.97 -11.03
CA ALA A 160 16.67 -0.88 -11.99
C ALA A 160 15.30 -0.36 -12.45
N GLU A 161 14.22 -1.15 -12.28
CA GLU A 161 12.85 -0.73 -12.62
C GLU A 161 12.25 0.16 -11.52
N ILE A 162 12.64 -0.03 -10.25
CA ILE A 162 12.09 0.70 -9.09
C ILE A 162 13.20 1.32 -8.21
N PRO A 163 14.12 2.09 -8.78
CA PRO A 163 15.31 2.59 -8.07
C PRO A 163 14.95 3.54 -6.91
N ALA A 164 13.82 4.28 -6.98
CA ALA A 164 13.43 5.22 -5.94
C ALA A 164 13.00 4.54 -4.64
N VAL A 165 12.65 3.25 -4.67
CA VAL A 165 12.19 2.49 -3.48
C VAL A 165 13.10 1.30 -3.16
N THR A 166 14.18 1.14 -3.92
CA THR A 166 15.23 0.16 -3.63
C THR A 166 16.28 0.81 -2.72
N HIS A 167 16.50 0.21 -1.56
CA HIS A 167 17.50 0.65 -0.60
C HIS A 167 18.92 0.31 -1.10
N VAL A 168 19.94 0.91 -0.46
CA VAL A 168 21.35 0.70 -0.84
C VAL A 168 21.76 -0.77 -0.74
N ASP A 169 21.16 -1.52 0.19
CA ASP A 169 21.42 -2.97 0.36
C ASP A 169 20.58 -3.86 -0.57
N GLY A 170 19.81 -3.26 -1.49
CA GLY A 170 18.93 -3.98 -2.42
C GLY A 170 17.62 -4.44 -1.79
N SER A 171 17.23 -3.92 -0.63
CA SER A 171 15.95 -4.22 0.02
C SER A 171 14.93 -3.11 -0.16
N GLY A 172 13.68 -3.36 0.26
CA GLY A 172 12.61 -2.39 0.36
C GLY A 172 11.67 -2.69 1.53
N ARG A 173 11.23 -1.65 2.25
CA ARG A 173 10.22 -1.80 3.32
C ARG A 173 8.83 -1.80 2.68
N LEU A 174 8.36 -3.00 2.35
CA LEU A 174 7.24 -3.26 1.49
C LEU A 174 5.88 -3.02 2.15
N GLN A 175 4.94 -2.45 1.37
CA GLN A 175 3.51 -2.57 1.60
C GLN A 175 2.87 -3.38 0.48
N THR A 176 2.17 -4.47 0.82
CA THR A 176 1.28 -5.18 -0.11
C THR A 176 -0.10 -4.57 -0.07
N VAL A 177 -0.68 -4.29 -1.23
CA VAL A 177 -2.01 -3.67 -1.36
C VAL A 177 -2.94 -4.66 -2.05
N SER A 178 -3.99 -5.08 -1.34
CA SER A 178 -5.04 -5.93 -1.89
C SER A 178 -6.32 -5.14 -2.15
N ARG A 179 -7.09 -5.58 -3.12
CA ARG A 179 -8.36 -4.96 -3.52
C ARG A 179 -9.38 -4.97 -2.38
N GLU A 180 -9.39 -6.04 -1.57
CA GLU A 180 -10.35 -6.25 -0.48
C GLU A 180 -10.12 -5.28 0.68
N VAL A 181 -8.85 -4.91 0.92
CA VAL A 181 -8.47 -4.06 2.06
C VAL A 181 -8.54 -2.58 1.72
N ASN A 182 -8.04 -2.18 0.56
CA ASN A 182 -8.09 -0.79 0.08
C ASN A 182 -8.31 -0.73 -1.42
N SER A 183 -9.57 -0.83 -1.83
CA SER A 183 -9.96 -0.93 -3.24
C SER A 183 -9.56 0.29 -4.06
N LEU A 184 -9.62 1.50 -3.48
CA LEU A 184 -9.30 2.73 -4.20
C LEU A 184 -7.79 2.88 -4.43
N TYR A 185 -6.98 2.61 -3.40
CA TYR A 185 -5.53 2.64 -3.54
C TYR A 185 -5.00 1.51 -4.42
N TYR A 186 -5.62 0.32 -4.31
CA TYR A 186 -5.37 -0.77 -5.25
C TYR A 186 -5.64 -0.33 -6.69
N GLN A 187 -6.78 0.34 -6.95
CA GLN A 187 -7.14 0.80 -8.28
C GLN A 187 -6.17 1.86 -8.81
N LEU A 188 -5.69 2.77 -7.96
CA LEU A 188 -4.66 3.74 -8.32
C LEU A 188 -3.38 3.05 -8.82
N ILE A 189 -2.90 2.03 -8.07
CA ILE A 189 -1.69 1.29 -8.44
C ILE A 189 -1.94 0.44 -9.70
N SER A 190 -3.14 -0.12 -9.84
CA SER A 190 -3.54 -0.88 -11.04
C SER A 190 -3.56 0.01 -12.28
N ASP A 191 -4.14 1.22 -12.19
CA ASP A 191 -4.14 2.19 -13.29
C ASP A 191 -2.71 2.64 -13.64
N PHE A 192 -1.84 2.83 -12.64
CA PHE A 192 -0.43 3.11 -12.85
C PHE A 192 0.29 1.94 -13.53
N HIS A 193 0.00 0.71 -13.13
CA HIS A 193 0.52 -0.50 -13.77
C HIS A 193 0.08 -0.61 -15.23
N GLU A 194 -1.20 -0.35 -15.52
CA GLU A 194 -1.70 -0.34 -16.91
C GLU A 194 -0.93 0.68 -17.80
N LEU A 195 -0.56 1.83 -17.25
CA LEU A 195 0.17 2.89 -17.97
C LEU A 195 1.66 2.59 -18.15
N THR A 196 2.28 1.91 -17.19
CA THR A 196 3.74 1.89 -17.05
C THR A 196 4.35 0.51 -17.14
N GLY A 197 3.56 -0.54 -16.96
CA GLY A 197 4.02 -1.92 -16.81
C GLY A 197 4.59 -2.22 -15.41
N VAL A 198 4.60 -1.25 -14.46
CA VAL A 198 5.19 -1.42 -13.12
C VAL A 198 4.09 -1.39 -12.06
N PRO A 199 3.81 -2.50 -11.35
CA PRO A 199 2.74 -2.61 -10.34
C PRO A 199 3.13 -2.04 -8.97
N VAL A 200 4.02 -1.05 -8.95
CA VAL A 200 4.62 -0.47 -7.75
C VAL A 200 4.54 1.04 -7.80
N VAL A 201 4.22 1.67 -6.70
CA VAL A 201 4.38 3.12 -6.48
C VAL A 201 5.26 3.38 -5.26
N LEU A 202 5.93 4.53 -5.22
CA LEU A 202 6.58 5.01 -4.00
C LEU A 202 5.51 5.62 -3.10
N ASN A 203 5.46 5.18 -1.84
CA ASN A 203 4.56 5.67 -0.82
C ASN A 203 5.34 6.25 0.37
N THR A 204 4.99 7.47 0.75
CA THR A 204 5.49 8.08 1.99
C THR A 204 4.36 8.82 2.70
N SER A 205 4.53 9.10 4.00
CA SER A 205 3.52 9.79 4.83
C SER A 205 3.19 11.18 4.30
N PHE A 206 1.92 11.56 4.39
CA PHE A 206 1.44 12.88 4.00
C PHE A 206 1.72 13.87 5.13
N ASN A 207 2.92 14.42 5.14
CA ASN A 207 3.41 15.47 6.04
C ASN A 207 4.74 16.02 5.52
N GLU A 208 5.19 17.13 6.07
CA GLU A 208 6.59 17.58 5.97
C GLU A 208 7.39 17.00 7.15
N ASN A 209 7.33 17.65 8.32
CA ASN A 209 7.98 17.22 9.57
C ASN A 209 6.97 17.08 10.73
N GLU A 210 5.77 17.64 10.57
CA GLU A 210 4.65 17.50 11.49
C GLU A 210 4.07 16.08 11.50
N PRO A 211 3.13 15.75 12.40
CA PRO A 211 2.35 14.51 12.32
C PRO A 211 1.69 14.34 10.96
N ILE A 212 1.36 13.09 10.60
CA ILE A 212 0.62 12.79 9.37
C ILE A 212 -0.72 13.54 9.40
N VAL A 213 -1.06 14.21 8.29
CA VAL A 213 -2.31 14.94 8.15
C VAL A 213 -3.51 14.05 8.50
N CYS A 214 -4.40 14.56 9.35
CA CYS A 214 -5.58 13.84 9.82
C CYS A 214 -6.86 14.33 9.13
N SER A 215 -6.97 15.65 8.91
CA SER A 215 -8.15 16.31 8.34
C SER A 215 -7.91 16.87 6.94
N PRO A 216 -8.98 17.17 6.17
CA PRO A 216 -8.85 17.84 4.87
C PRO A 216 -8.13 19.18 4.98
N ARG A 217 -8.40 19.95 6.02
CA ARG A 217 -7.72 21.21 6.29
C ARG A 217 -6.21 21.04 6.41
N GLU A 218 -5.76 20.08 7.20
CA GLU A 218 -4.32 19.81 7.36
C GLU A 218 -3.68 19.32 6.05
N ALA A 219 -4.41 18.56 5.22
CA ALA A 219 -3.94 18.14 3.90
C ALA A 219 -3.77 19.33 2.95
N ILE A 220 -4.73 20.26 2.94
CA ILE A 220 -4.67 21.51 2.17
C ILE A 220 -3.51 22.39 2.66
N ASP A 221 -3.37 22.58 3.96
CA ASP A 221 -2.31 23.39 4.54
C ASP A 221 -0.92 22.78 4.23
N CYS A 222 -0.77 21.47 4.33
CA CYS A 222 0.45 20.77 3.95
C CYS A 222 0.76 20.90 2.44
N PHE A 223 -0.26 20.80 1.57
CA PHE A 223 -0.13 21.02 0.13
C PHE A 223 0.33 22.46 -0.17
N LEU A 224 -0.26 23.47 0.46
CA LEU A 224 0.10 24.87 0.27
C LEU A 224 1.52 25.16 0.76
N LYS A 225 1.91 24.59 1.90
CA LYS A 225 3.22 24.77 2.54
C LYS A 225 4.36 24.10 1.77
N THR A 226 4.09 22.95 1.15
CA THR A 226 5.09 22.15 0.43
C THR A 226 5.05 22.42 -1.07
N ARG A 227 5.95 21.77 -1.83
CA ARG A 227 5.99 21.87 -3.29
C ARG A 227 5.45 20.59 -3.97
N MET A 228 4.34 20.05 -3.45
CA MET A 228 3.57 19.04 -4.17
C MET A 228 2.92 19.65 -5.42
N ASP A 229 2.82 18.86 -6.49
CA ASP A 229 2.30 19.34 -7.78
C ASP A 229 0.77 19.23 -7.82
N VAL A 230 0.22 18.16 -7.22
CA VAL A 230 -1.22 17.87 -7.20
C VAL A 230 -1.63 17.35 -5.82
N LEU A 231 -2.83 17.73 -5.38
CA LEU A 231 -3.51 17.16 -4.22
C LEU A 231 -4.82 16.51 -4.68
N TYR A 232 -4.99 15.22 -4.39
CA TYR A 232 -6.28 14.55 -4.47
C TYR A 232 -6.81 14.34 -3.06
N VAL A 233 -7.93 15.00 -2.73
CA VAL A 233 -8.60 14.95 -1.43
C VAL A 233 -10.06 14.56 -1.63
N GLY A 234 -10.47 13.36 -1.15
CA GLY A 234 -11.73 12.76 -1.54
C GLY A 234 -11.85 12.68 -3.07
N ASN A 235 -12.98 13.08 -3.59
CA ASN A 235 -13.24 13.12 -5.03
C ASN A 235 -12.74 14.41 -5.75
N TYR A 236 -11.96 15.25 -5.06
CA TYR A 236 -11.51 16.52 -5.61
C TYR A 236 -10.01 16.50 -5.93
N GLY A 237 -9.67 17.09 -7.08
CA GLY A 237 -8.29 17.31 -7.51
C GLY A 237 -7.94 18.79 -7.49
N VAL A 238 -6.83 19.16 -6.88
CA VAL A 238 -6.26 20.51 -6.81
C VAL A 238 -4.89 20.49 -7.45
N ARG A 239 -4.66 21.39 -8.40
CA ARG A 239 -3.36 21.52 -9.07
C ARG A 239 -2.67 22.82 -8.65
N ARG A 240 -1.37 22.73 -8.50
CA ARG A 240 -0.57 23.93 -8.34
C ARG A 240 -0.45 24.67 -9.68
N THR A 241 -0.83 25.92 -9.71
CA THR A 241 -0.65 26.85 -10.85
C THR A 241 0.77 27.42 -10.88
#